data_04625559a9486bdcb4a70d9fc2b94417
#
_entry.id   04625559a9486bdcb4a70d9fc2b94417
#
_cell.length_a   1.000
_cell.length_b   1.000
_cell.length_c   1.000
_cell.angle_alpha   90.00
_cell.angle_beta   90.00
_cell.angle_gamma   90.00
#
_symmetry.space_group_name_H-M   'P 1'
#
loop_
_entity.id
_entity.type
_entity.pdbx_description
1 polymer ?
#
loop_
_entity_poly.entity_id
_entity_poly.type
_entity_poly.pdbx_seq_one_letter_code
_entity_poly.pdbx_strand_id
1 'polypeptide(L)'
;MNVLELFAGVGGFRIGLENAHPDYFETLWSNQWEPSRKSQDAFEVYNYHFPDSENINVSIADITDEQFAEMNADMIVGGFPCQDYSVARSKKNEQGIEGQKGVLFWEIIRATRIIRPRFLILENVDRLLKAPSKQRGRDFAIMLTAFNNLGYSVEWRVINAADYGRAQRRRRVFFFVFRNDTKWGEHLHTTYEAKFSKDTTIEERLAQYQKYIFKDGLFGRQFPVEGTAVKKRVHANQLVGDIAEVSETFNDGKFWNSGLMTNGYYYTIETNPIVEPPITMGKIVVPEETVDAKYY
;
A
#
# COMPACT_ATOMS: atom_id res chain seq x y z
N MET A 1 0.02 -0.57 -19.38
CA MET A 1 -0.83 -0.62 -18.15
C MET A 1 -1.06 0.81 -17.72
N ASN A 2 -2.32 1.24 -17.72
CA ASN A 2 -2.70 2.62 -17.39
C ASN A 2 -2.67 2.80 -15.86
N VAL A 3 -2.01 3.84 -15.40
CA VAL A 3 -1.78 4.11 -13.98
C VAL A 3 -2.42 5.43 -13.57
N LEU A 4 -3.09 5.41 -12.42
CA LEU A 4 -3.49 6.59 -11.65
C LEU A 4 -2.57 6.73 -10.43
N GLU A 5 -1.84 7.84 -10.32
CA GLU A 5 -1.02 8.15 -9.16
C GLU A 5 -1.74 9.12 -8.21
N LEU A 6 -2.13 8.63 -7.03
CA LEU A 6 -2.78 9.43 -5.99
C LEU A 6 -1.75 9.90 -4.95
N PHE A 7 -1.92 11.11 -4.44
CA PHE A 7 -0.95 11.72 -3.50
C PHE A 7 0.46 11.74 -4.06
N ALA A 8 0.56 12.11 -5.34
CA ALA A 8 1.71 11.89 -6.20
C ALA A 8 3.02 12.57 -5.71
N GLY A 9 2.92 13.60 -4.86
CA GLY A 9 4.08 14.38 -4.44
C GLY A 9 4.81 14.96 -5.65
N VAL A 10 6.05 14.56 -5.83
CA VAL A 10 6.88 14.94 -6.98
C VAL A 10 7.11 13.77 -7.97
N GLY A 11 6.27 12.73 -7.93
CA GLY A 11 6.28 11.64 -8.91
C GLY A 11 7.14 10.42 -8.54
N GLY A 12 7.28 10.13 -7.25
CA GLY A 12 8.14 9.03 -6.80
C GLY A 12 7.70 7.65 -7.29
N PHE A 13 6.41 7.35 -7.32
CA PHE A 13 5.89 6.09 -7.86
C PHE A 13 6.03 6.04 -9.38
N ARG A 14 5.68 7.13 -10.08
CA ARG A 14 5.82 7.22 -11.53
C ARG A 14 7.24 6.94 -11.98
N ILE A 15 8.22 7.65 -11.42
CA ILE A 15 9.65 7.43 -11.72
C ILE A 15 10.06 5.98 -11.43
N GLY A 16 9.56 5.40 -10.34
CA GLY A 16 9.84 4.00 -9.99
C GLY A 16 9.28 3.01 -11.01
N LEU A 17 8.07 3.22 -11.48
CA LEU A 17 7.40 2.37 -12.49
C LEU A 17 8.06 2.50 -13.86
N GLU A 18 8.33 3.73 -14.32
CA GLU A 18 9.00 4.01 -15.59
C GLU A 18 10.43 3.43 -15.61
N ASN A 19 11.18 3.53 -14.50
CA ASN A 19 12.49 2.91 -14.39
C ASN A 19 12.43 1.37 -14.37
N ALA A 20 11.35 0.79 -13.84
CA ALA A 20 11.17 -0.66 -13.81
C ALA A 20 10.84 -1.22 -15.21
N HIS A 21 9.96 -0.55 -15.94
CA HIS A 21 9.58 -0.95 -17.30
C HIS A 21 8.89 0.20 -18.05
N PRO A 22 9.67 1.03 -18.79
CA PRO A 22 9.19 2.27 -19.40
C PRO A 22 8.08 2.07 -20.43
N ASP A 23 8.08 0.95 -21.16
CA ASP A 23 7.08 0.66 -22.20
C ASP A 23 5.83 -0.07 -21.67
N TYR A 24 5.77 -0.36 -20.37
CA TYR A 24 4.67 -1.13 -19.79
C TYR A 24 3.75 -0.31 -18.92
N PHE A 25 4.30 0.61 -18.13
CA PHE A 25 3.53 1.48 -17.25
C PHE A 25 3.39 2.86 -17.89
N GLU A 26 2.17 3.34 -17.96
CA GLU A 26 1.84 4.66 -18.48
C GLU A 26 0.99 5.38 -17.44
N THR A 27 1.54 6.40 -16.77
CA THR A 27 0.81 7.20 -15.79
C THR A 27 0.01 8.27 -16.54
N LEU A 28 -1.28 8.02 -16.73
CA LEU A 28 -2.18 8.90 -17.46
C LEU A 28 -2.84 9.94 -16.55
N TRP A 29 -3.03 9.64 -15.29
CA TRP A 29 -3.68 10.51 -14.30
C TRP A 29 -2.84 10.63 -13.05
N SER A 30 -2.80 11.83 -12.50
CA SER A 30 -2.22 12.07 -11.18
C SER A 30 -3.08 13.01 -10.34
N ASN A 31 -3.04 12.83 -9.04
CA ASN A 31 -3.64 13.77 -8.08
C ASN A 31 -2.64 14.12 -7.00
N GLN A 32 -2.40 15.43 -6.84
CA GLN A 32 -1.60 15.99 -5.77
C GLN A 32 -2.23 17.28 -5.28
N TRP A 33 -2.49 17.35 -3.96
CA TRP A 33 -3.00 18.56 -3.33
C TRP A 33 -2.61 18.63 -1.86
N GLU A 34 -2.19 19.80 -1.41
CA GLU A 34 -1.77 20.07 -0.03
C GLU A 34 -2.68 21.13 0.62
N PRO A 35 -3.65 20.72 1.48
CA PRO A 35 -4.68 21.60 2.03
C PRO A 35 -4.13 22.73 2.90
N SER A 36 -2.97 22.54 3.53
CA SER A 36 -2.34 23.51 4.44
C SER A 36 -1.39 24.50 3.75
N ARG A 37 -1.18 24.36 2.44
CA ARG A 37 -0.24 25.17 1.68
C ARG A 37 -0.97 26.18 0.80
N LYS A 38 -0.45 27.42 0.75
CA LYS A 38 -0.91 28.46 -0.20
C LYS A 38 -0.36 28.20 -1.60
N SER A 39 0.88 27.72 -1.69
CA SER A 39 1.54 27.29 -2.91
C SER A 39 1.50 25.77 -3.00
N GLN A 40 1.23 25.23 -4.17
CA GLN A 40 1.15 23.79 -4.45
C GLN A 40 2.46 23.30 -5.08
N ASP A 41 3.59 23.59 -4.41
CA ASP A 41 4.94 23.39 -4.96
C ASP A 41 5.18 21.96 -5.46
N ALA A 42 4.71 20.94 -4.75
CA ALA A 42 4.84 19.55 -5.19
C ALA A 42 4.07 19.27 -6.47
N PHE A 43 2.84 19.79 -6.58
CA PHE A 43 2.05 19.69 -7.81
C PHE A 43 2.71 20.43 -8.98
N GLU A 44 3.21 21.64 -8.76
CA GLU A 44 3.88 22.43 -9.79
C GLU A 44 5.13 21.72 -10.33
N VAL A 45 5.95 21.13 -9.43
CA VAL A 45 7.10 20.31 -9.81
C VAL A 45 6.67 19.07 -10.60
N TYR A 46 5.64 18.36 -10.13
CA TYR A 46 5.11 17.20 -10.84
C TYR A 46 4.63 17.57 -12.25
N ASN A 47 3.80 18.60 -12.35
CA ASN A 47 3.23 19.05 -13.63
C ASN A 47 4.29 19.55 -14.62
N TYR A 48 5.37 20.15 -14.11
CA TYR A 48 6.51 20.58 -14.94
C TYR A 48 7.26 19.38 -15.53
N HIS A 49 7.47 18.32 -14.73
CA HIS A 49 8.20 17.13 -15.20
C HIS A 49 7.35 16.16 -16.02
N PHE A 50 6.05 16.17 -15.83
CA PHE A 50 5.12 15.22 -16.43
C PHE A 50 3.90 15.93 -17.06
N PRO A 51 4.12 16.79 -18.07
CA PRO A 51 3.05 17.57 -18.67
C PRO A 51 2.08 16.74 -19.54
N ASP A 52 2.47 15.51 -19.92
CA ASP A 52 1.71 14.67 -20.85
C ASP A 52 0.59 13.84 -20.17
N SER A 53 0.48 13.93 -18.84
CA SER A 53 -0.59 13.30 -18.08
C SER A 53 -1.63 14.31 -17.60
N GLU A 54 -2.84 13.84 -17.33
CA GLU A 54 -3.87 14.66 -16.69
C GLU A 54 -3.54 14.81 -15.19
N ASN A 55 -3.02 15.98 -14.84
CA ASN A 55 -2.57 16.29 -13.49
C ASN A 55 -3.61 17.13 -12.75
N ILE A 56 -4.18 16.57 -11.67
CA ILE A 56 -5.32 17.12 -10.95
C ILE A 56 -4.85 17.74 -9.63
N ASN A 57 -5.06 19.05 -9.45
CA ASN A 57 -4.70 19.78 -8.23
C ASN A 57 -5.94 20.21 -7.44
N VAL A 58 -6.67 19.22 -6.94
CA VAL A 58 -7.78 19.42 -6.00
C VAL A 58 -7.73 18.36 -4.90
N SER A 59 -8.48 18.57 -3.83
CA SER A 59 -8.66 17.50 -2.83
C SER A 59 -9.21 16.25 -3.51
N ILE A 60 -8.67 15.07 -3.18
CA ILE A 60 -9.20 13.80 -3.69
C ILE A 60 -10.70 13.62 -3.39
N ALA A 61 -11.19 14.23 -2.31
CA ALA A 61 -12.61 14.22 -1.96
C ALA A 61 -13.48 15.08 -2.91
N ASP A 62 -12.86 15.99 -3.65
CA ASP A 62 -13.55 16.86 -4.62
C ASP A 62 -13.54 16.27 -6.05
N ILE A 63 -12.81 15.18 -6.30
CA ILE A 63 -12.89 14.40 -7.55
C ILE A 63 -14.21 13.64 -7.52
N THR A 64 -15.05 13.82 -8.54
CA THR A 64 -16.37 13.20 -8.60
C THR A 64 -16.30 11.71 -8.94
N ASP A 65 -17.39 10.99 -8.68
CA ASP A 65 -17.50 9.57 -9.04
C ASP A 65 -17.46 9.38 -10.58
N GLU A 66 -18.02 10.32 -11.33
CA GLU A 66 -17.98 10.33 -12.78
C GLU A 66 -16.55 10.53 -13.31
N GLN A 67 -15.78 11.45 -12.73
CA GLN A 67 -14.38 11.63 -13.06
C GLN A 67 -13.55 10.36 -12.80
N PHE A 68 -13.76 9.70 -11.65
CA PHE A 68 -13.10 8.42 -11.41
C PHE A 68 -13.54 7.33 -12.39
N ALA A 69 -14.80 7.30 -12.80
CA ALA A 69 -15.30 6.31 -13.76
C ALA A 69 -14.69 6.49 -15.16
N GLU A 70 -14.36 7.73 -15.53
CA GLU A 70 -13.69 8.04 -16.81
C GLU A 70 -12.20 7.65 -16.80
N MET A 71 -11.56 7.61 -15.61
CA MET A 71 -10.19 7.13 -15.43
C MET A 71 -10.14 5.61 -15.57
N ASN A 72 -9.97 5.13 -16.77
CA ASN A 72 -9.88 3.69 -17.05
C ASN A 72 -8.50 3.12 -16.65
N ALA A 73 -8.16 3.25 -15.36
CA ALA A 73 -6.87 2.86 -14.83
C ALA A 73 -6.83 1.35 -14.48
N ASP A 74 -5.81 0.69 -14.97
CA ASP A 74 -5.50 -0.71 -14.60
C ASP A 74 -4.90 -0.81 -13.20
N MET A 75 -4.19 0.24 -12.78
CA MET A 75 -3.43 0.28 -11.54
C MET A 75 -3.56 1.63 -10.85
N ILE A 76 -3.71 1.61 -9.53
CA ILE A 76 -3.61 2.80 -8.67
C ILE A 76 -2.34 2.69 -7.84
N VAL A 77 -1.55 3.77 -7.78
CA VAL A 77 -0.40 3.87 -6.89
C VAL A 77 -0.53 5.11 -6.01
N GLY A 78 0.07 5.09 -4.81
CA GLY A 78 0.06 6.28 -3.98
C GLY A 78 0.56 6.10 -2.55
N GLY A 79 1.12 7.18 -2.01
CA GLY A 79 1.55 7.29 -0.62
C GLY A 79 0.60 8.19 0.18
N PHE A 80 -0.45 7.63 0.76
CA PHE A 80 -1.45 8.44 1.44
C PHE A 80 -0.96 8.95 2.81
N PRO A 81 -1.28 10.21 3.18
CA PRO A 81 -0.85 10.78 4.45
C PRO A 81 -1.40 10.06 5.67
N CYS A 82 -0.55 10.01 6.71
CA CYS A 82 -0.81 9.34 7.98
C CYS A 82 -1.58 10.23 8.98
N GLN A 83 -2.11 11.37 8.59
CA GLN A 83 -2.50 12.43 9.51
C GLN A 83 -3.79 12.17 10.31
N ASP A 84 -4.63 11.20 9.95
CA ASP A 84 -5.83 10.88 10.72
C ASP A 84 -6.08 9.37 10.80
N TYR A 85 -5.47 8.72 11.80
CA TYR A 85 -5.73 7.32 12.14
C TYR A 85 -7.12 7.07 12.74
N SER A 86 -8.10 7.84 12.42
CA SER A 86 -9.46 7.55 12.84
C SER A 86 -10.27 6.88 11.73
N VAL A 87 -9.72 5.79 11.18
CA VAL A 87 -10.48 4.91 10.27
C VAL A 87 -11.80 4.47 10.94
N ALA A 88 -11.81 4.35 12.28
CA ALA A 88 -12.99 4.02 13.07
C ALA A 88 -14.01 5.16 13.25
N ARG A 89 -13.67 6.43 12.95
CA ARG A 89 -14.62 7.54 13.10
C ARG A 89 -15.69 7.62 12.01
N SER A 90 -15.54 6.88 10.92
CA SER A 90 -16.52 6.92 9.82
C SER A 90 -17.82 6.19 10.12
N LYS A 91 -17.93 5.50 11.26
CA LYS A 91 -19.15 4.78 11.65
C LYS A 91 -20.42 5.64 11.80
N LYS A 92 -20.25 6.94 12.07
CA LYS A 92 -21.40 7.89 12.13
C LYS A 92 -21.84 8.40 10.76
N ASN A 93 -21.10 8.13 9.70
CA ASN A 93 -21.26 8.72 8.38
C ASN A 93 -21.68 7.74 7.27
N GLU A 94 -22.01 6.49 7.59
CA GLU A 94 -22.60 5.58 6.60
C GLU A 94 -23.96 6.06 6.05
N GLN A 95 -24.54 7.11 6.64
CA GLN A 95 -25.78 7.75 6.18
C GLN A 95 -25.59 9.12 5.53
N GLY A 96 -24.37 9.56 5.25
CA GLY A 96 -24.20 10.89 4.66
C GLY A 96 -22.80 11.18 4.15
N ILE A 97 -22.65 11.17 2.86
CA ILE A 97 -21.47 11.66 2.12
C ILE A 97 -21.26 13.18 2.31
N GLU A 98 -22.08 13.86 3.08
CA GLU A 98 -22.16 15.33 3.13
C GLU A 98 -21.50 15.99 4.35
N GLY A 99 -20.67 15.35 5.12
CA GLY A 99 -20.21 16.06 6.32
C GLY A 99 -18.92 15.58 6.95
N GLN A 100 -17.84 15.96 6.44
CA GLN A 100 -16.45 16.03 6.89
C GLN A 100 -15.51 15.31 5.93
N LYS A 101 -14.48 16.03 5.47
CA LYS A 101 -13.37 15.55 4.62
C LYS A 101 -12.90 14.19 5.13
N GLY A 102 -13.26 13.14 4.42
CA GLY A 102 -13.07 11.75 4.83
C GLY A 102 -11.59 11.45 5.08
N VAL A 103 -11.33 10.49 5.94
CA VAL A 103 -9.98 9.93 6.06
C VAL A 103 -9.55 9.51 4.66
N LEU A 104 -8.43 10.00 4.18
CA LEU A 104 -7.98 9.86 2.78
C LEU A 104 -7.90 8.41 2.28
N PHE A 105 -7.78 7.47 3.20
CA PHE A 105 -7.91 6.04 2.88
C PHE A 105 -9.28 5.68 2.28
N TRP A 106 -10.36 6.26 2.78
CA TRP A 106 -11.71 5.98 2.24
C TRP A 106 -11.92 6.53 0.83
N GLU A 107 -11.21 7.59 0.48
CA GLU A 107 -11.18 8.08 -0.89
C GLU A 107 -10.44 7.11 -1.83
N ILE A 108 -9.39 6.43 -1.34
CA ILE A 108 -8.76 5.34 -2.09
C ILE A 108 -9.76 4.19 -2.28
N ILE A 109 -10.51 3.81 -1.24
CA ILE A 109 -11.54 2.76 -1.34
C ILE A 109 -12.65 3.18 -2.31
N ARG A 110 -13.09 4.45 -2.29
CA ARG A 110 -14.07 5.00 -3.24
C ARG A 110 -13.54 4.89 -4.67
N ALA A 111 -12.35 5.38 -4.94
CA ALA A 111 -11.70 5.26 -6.25
C ALA A 111 -11.57 3.78 -6.68
N THR A 112 -11.14 2.90 -5.78
CA THR A 112 -11.01 1.46 -6.04
C THR A 112 -12.35 0.82 -6.41
N ARG A 113 -13.43 1.20 -5.72
CA ARG A 113 -14.77 0.68 -5.99
C ARG A 113 -15.28 1.10 -7.37
N ILE A 114 -15.00 2.32 -7.80
CA ILE A 114 -15.48 2.90 -9.06
C ILE A 114 -14.63 2.41 -10.22
N ILE A 115 -13.33 2.59 -10.17
CA ILE A 115 -12.38 2.26 -11.24
C ILE A 115 -12.22 0.73 -11.39
N ARG A 116 -12.29 -0.01 -10.28
CA ARG A 116 -12.05 -1.47 -10.27
C ARG A 116 -10.68 -1.86 -10.84
N PRO A 117 -9.58 -1.19 -10.45
CA PRO A 117 -8.26 -1.48 -10.98
C PRO A 117 -7.88 -2.94 -10.73
N ARG A 118 -7.01 -3.48 -11.56
CA ARG A 118 -6.47 -4.84 -11.35
C ARG A 118 -5.52 -4.91 -10.17
N PHE A 119 -4.75 -3.82 -9.95
CA PHE A 119 -3.71 -3.74 -8.94
C PHE A 119 -3.69 -2.38 -8.24
N LEU A 120 -3.22 -2.38 -6.97
CA LEU A 120 -2.79 -1.15 -6.31
C LEU A 120 -1.43 -1.38 -5.65
N ILE A 121 -0.57 -0.36 -5.66
CA ILE A 121 0.61 -0.29 -4.78
C ILE A 121 0.49 0.96 -3.92
N LEU A 122 0.34 0.76 -2.62
CA LEU A 122 0.17 1.83 -1.66
C LEU A 122 1.34 1.88 -0.68
N GLU A 123 1.65 3.07 -0.17
CA GLU A 123 2.72 3.28 0.83
C GLU A 123 2.17 4.01 2.04
N ASN A 124 2.67 3.63 3.22
CA ASN A 124 2.45 4.39 4.44
C ASN A 124 3.59 4.18 5.44
N VAL A 125 3.55 4.87 6.58
CA VAL A 125 4.51 4.64 7.66
C VAL A 125 4.25 3.29 8.34
N ASP A 126 5.30 2.60 8.77
CA ASP A 126 5.22 1.25 9.37
C ASP A 126 4.44 1.19 10.68
N ARG A 127 4.30 2.33 11.39
CA ARG A 127 3.48 2.41 12.60
C ARG A 127 1.99 2.14 12.36
N LEU A 128 1.49 2.25 11.12
CA LEU A 128 0.13 1.89 10.75
C LEU A 128 -0.23 0.45 11.18
N LEU A 129 0.71 -0.48 11.07
CA LEU A 129 0.54 -1.88 11.49
C LEU A 129 0.26 -2.06 13.00
N LYS A 130 0.40 -1.00 13.78
CA LYS A 130 0.27 -0.99 15.25
C LYS A 130 -0.75 0.01 15.76
N ALA A 131 -1.37 0.78 14.87
CA ALA A 131 -2.34 1.83 15.21
C ALA A 131 -3.73 1.23 15.47
N PRO A 132 -4.52 1.82 16.37
CA PRO A 132 -4.15 2.79 17.38
C PRO A 132 -3.47 2.13 18.61
N SER A 133 -2.90 2.93 19.50
CA SER A 133 -2.19 2.41 20.67
C SER A 133 -3.06 1.60 21.64
N LYS A 134 -4.34 1.99 21.78
CA LYS A 134 -5.31 1.34 22.69
C LYS A 134 -5.90 0.04 22.13
N GLN A 135 -5.96 -0.11 20.80
CA GLN A 135 -6.51 -1.28 20.10
C GLN A 135 -5.57 -1.58 18.93
N ARG A 136 -4.44 -2.19 19.27
CA ARG A 136 -3.32 -2.36 18.33
C ARG A 136 -3.72 -3.15 17.10
N GLY A 137 -3.39 -2.60 15.92
CA GLY A 137 -3.65 -3.23 14.63
C GLY A 137 -5.05 -2.99 14.05
N ARG A 138 -6.00 -2.45 14.84
CA ARG A 138 -7.39 -2.25 14.41
C ARG A 138 -7.50 -1.49 13.10
N ASP A 139 -6.81 -0.36 12.96
CA ASP A 139 -6.94 0.48 11.78
C ASP A 139 -6.46 -0.24 10.52
N PHE A 140 -5.41 -1.06 10.65
CA PHE A 140 -4.95 -1.89 9.55
C PHE A 140 -5.91 -3.05 9.25
N ALA A 141 -6.51 -3.68 10.26
CA ALA A 141 -7.54 -4.70 10.08
C ALA A 141 -8.75 -4.15 9.31
N ILE A 142 -9.21 -2.92 9.63
CA ILE A 142 -10.27 -2.23 8.91
C ILE A 142 -9.90 -2.03 7.44
N MET A 143 -8.66 -1.61 7.15
CA MET A 143 -8.18 -1.45 5.77
C MET A 143 -8.20 -2.78 5.00
N LEU A 144 -7.73 -3.86 5.62
CA LEU A 144 -7.78 -5.20 5.03
C LEU A 144 -9.21 -5.65 4.76
N THR A 145 -10.13 -5.42 5.71
CA THR A 145 -11.56 -5.74 5.56
C THR A 145 -12.18 -4.95 4.40
N ALA A 146 -11.87 -3.66 4.26
CA ALA A 146 -12.38 -2.84 3.16
C ALA A 146 -11.95 -3.38 1.79
N PHE A 147 -10.69 -3.79 1.62
CA PHE A 147 -10.23 -4.41 0.38
C PHE A 147 -10.84 -5.80 0.15
N ASN A 148 -10.95 -6.61 1.21
CA ASN A 148 -11.60 -7.92 1.12
C ASN A 148 -13.05 -7.81 0.64
N ASN A 149 -13.81 -6.85 1.16
CA ASN A 149 -15.20 -6.60 0.77
C ASN A 149 -15.36 -6.16 -0.69
N LEU A 150 -14.31 -5.59 -1.29
CA LEU A 150 -14.26 -5.25 -2.71
C LEU A 150 -13.74 -6.41 -3.59
N GLY A 151 -13.39 -7.57 -3.02
CA GLY A 151 -12.90 -8.73 -3.76
C GLY A 151 -11.41 -8.66 -4.10
N TYR A 152 -10.63 -8.01 -3.23
CA TYR A 152 -9.17 -7.92 -3.36
C TYR A 152 -8.48 -8.69 -2.25
N SER A 153 -7.29 -9.21 -2.57
CA SER A 153 -6.29 -9.70 -1.62
C SER A 153 -5.21 -8.65 -1.41
N VAL A 154 -4.52 -8.69 -0.27
CA VAL A 154 -3.49 -7.70 0.11
C VAL A 154 -2.25 -8.41 0.62
N GLU A 155 -1.13 -8.23 -0.06
CA GLU A 155 0.20 -8.55 0.45
C GLU A 155 0.84 -7.28 1.02
N TRP A 156 1.52 -7.36 2.17
CA TRP A 156 2.25 -6.21 2.70
C TRP A 156 3.64 -6.56 3.16
N ARG A 157 4.54 -5.57 3.09
CA ARG A 157 5.87 -5.65 3.65
C ARG A 157 6.38 -4.30 4.12
N VAL A 158 7.01 -4.31 5.29
CA VAL A 158 7.81 -3.17 5.74
C VAL A 158 9.18 -3.25 5.11
N ILE A 159 9.52 -2.23 4.35
CA ILE A 159 10.79 -2.11 3.63
C ILE A 159 11.52 -0.90 4.18
N ASN A 160 12.79 -1.09 4.56
CA ASN A 160 13.72 0.00 4.82
C ASN A 160 14.68 0.11 3.63
N ALA A 161 14.68 1.24 2.97
CA ALA A 161 15.47 1.45 1.76
C ALA A 161 16.97 1.17 1.95
N ALA A 162 17.50 1.45 3.15
CA ALA A 162 18.89 1.17 3.47
C ALA A 162 19.25 -0.32 3.48
N ASP A 163 18.28 -1.20 3.79
CA ASP A 163 18.52 -2.65 3.82
C ASP A 163 18.67 -3.23 2.41
N TYR A 164 18.24 -2.48 1.39
CA TYR A 164 18.27 -2.86 -0.02
C TYR A 164 19.11 -1.90 -0.86
N GLY A 165 20.32 -1.55 -0.37
CA GLY A 165 21.34 -0.83 -1.10
C GLY A 165 21.00 0.62 -1.45
N ARG A 166 20.15 1.30 -0.66
CA ARG A 166 19.87 2.73 -0.86
C ARG A 166 20.51 3.57 0.25
N ALA A 167 20.97 4.76 -0.10
CA ALA A 167 21.62 5.69 0.83
C ALA A 167 20.62 6.45 1.74
N GLN A 168 19.43 5.91 1.94
CA GLN A 168 18.40 6.53 2.76
C GLN A 168 17.85 5.52 3.76
N ARG A 169 17.93 5.83 5.06
CA ARG A 169 17.25 5.07 6.09
C ARG A 169 15.77 5.48 6.16
N ARG A 170 14.97 4.94 5.26
CA ARG A 170 13.52 5.22 5.13
C ARG A 170 12.75 3.92 5.25
N ARG A 171 12.07 3.76 6.38
CA ARG A 171 11.26 2.59 6.68
C ARG A 171 9.78 2.87 6.41
N ARG A 172 9.16 2.07 5.53
CA ARG A 172 7.76 2.22 5.12
C ARG A 172 7.11 0.86 4.99
N VAL A 173 5.80 0.81 5.22
CA VAL A 173 4.98 -0.34 4.82
C VAL A 173 4.45 -0.10 3.41
N PHE A 174 4.64 -1.08 2.56
CA PHE A 174 4.06 -1.14 1.23
C PHE A 174 2.97 -2.21 1.19
N PHE A 175 1.90 -1.93 0.43
CA PHE A 175 0.80 -2.83 0.19
C PHE A 175 0.74 -3.11 -1.31
N PHE A 176 0.73 -4.38 -1.67
CA PHE A 176 0.36 -4.84 -2.99
C PHE A 176 -1.05 -5.40 -2.89
N VAL A 177 -2.00 -4.68 -3.45
CA VAL A 177 -3.41 -5.04 -3.48
C VAL A 177 -3.73 -5.54 -4.88
N PHE A 178 -4.35 -6.69 -4.99
CA PHE A 178 -4.68 -7.29 -6.27
C PHE A 178 -6.08 -7.90 -6.26
N ARG A 179 -6.80 -7.68 -7.36
CA ARG A 179 -8.14 -8.22 -7.51
C ARG A 179 -8.09 -9.74 -7.68
N ASN A 180 -8.99 -10.46 -7.01
CA ASN A 180 -8.96 -11.92 -6.92
C ASN A 180 -9.19 -12.62 -8.27
N ASP A 181 -9.86 -11.98 -9.21
CA ASP A 181 -10.11 -12.45 -10.58
C ASP A 181 -9.00 -12.12 -11.59
N THR A 182 -7.88 -11.59 -11.13
CA THR A 182 -6.68 -11.43 -11.97
C THR A 182 -5.90 -12.73 -12.05
N LYS A 183 -5.07 -12.88 -13.07
CA LYS A 183 -4.15 -14.04 -13.16
C LYS A 183 -3.27 -14.22 -11.91
N TRP A 184 -2.93 -13.12 -11.23
CA TRP A 184 -2.19 -13.15 -9.97
C TRP A 184 -3.05 -13.72 -8.83
N GLY A 185 -4.29 -13.24 -8.69
CA GLY A 185 -5.25 -13.74 -7.70
C GLY A 185 -5.62 -15.20 -7.95
N GLU A 186 -5.93 -15.58 -9.19
CA GLU A 186 -6.20 -16.96 -9.59
C GLU A 186 -5.02 -17.89 -9.28
N HIS A 187 -3.78 -17.44 -9.56
CA HIS A 187 -2.58 -18.20 -9.23
C HIS A 187 -2.43 -18.40 -7.72
N LEU A 188 -2.69 -17.37 -6.91
CA LEU A 188 -2.69 -17.51 -5.45
C LEU A 188 -3.69 -18.58 -5.01
N HIS A 189 -4.94 -18.49 -5.46
CA HIS A 189 -6.00 -19.43 -5.06
C HIS A 189 -5.71 -20.85 -5.54
N THR A 190 -5.34 -21.04 -6.79
CA THR A 190 -5.09 -22.38 -7.34
C THR A 190 -3.85 -23.05 -6.77
N THR A 191 -2.81 -22.29 -6.44
CA THR A 191 -1.53 -22.84 -5.95
C THR A 191 -1.55 -23.09 -4.45
N TYR A 192 -2.17 -22.18 -3.68
CA TYR A 192 -2.06 -22.19 -2.21
C TYR A 192 -3.35 -22.65 -1.52
N GLU A 193 -4.52 -22.45 -2.12
CA GLU A 193 -5.81 -22.74 -1.50
C GLU A 193 -6.49 -23.99 -2.06
N ALA A 194 -6.06 -24.53 -3.18
CA ALA A 194 -6.71 -25.68 -3.81
C ALA A 194 -6.85 -26.92 -2.90
N LYS A 195 -6.02 -27.01 -1.85
CA LYS A 195 -6.04 -28.10 -0.87
C LYS A 195 -6.84 -27.78 0.39
N PHE A 196 -7.34 -26.55 0.53
CA PHE A 196 -8.09 -26.15 1.70
C PHE A 196 -9.51 -26.73 1.65
N SER A 197 -9.94 -27.25 2.79
CA SER A 197 -11.30 -27.66 3.06
C SER A 197 -11.91 -26.78 4.17
N LYS A 198 -13.15 -27.06 4.52
CA LYS A 198 -13.78 -26.40 5.68
C LYS A 198 -13.09 -26.73 7.00
N ASP A 199 -12.43 -27.89 7.06
CA ASP A 199 -11.73 -28.38 8.26
C ASP A 199 -10.26 -27.94 8.30
N THR A 200 -9.76 -27.26 7.26
CA THR A 200 -8.37 -26.79 7.23
C THR A 200 -8.15 -25.73 8.29
N THR A 201 -7.29 -26.03 9.25
CA THR A 201 -6.98 -25.13 10.37
C THR A 201 -6.25 -23.85 9.92
N ILE A 202 -6.27 -22.84 10.76
CA ILE A 202 -5.55 -21.58 10.50
C ILE A 202 -4.03 -21.82 10.45
N GLU A 203 -3.52 -22.72 11.27
CA GLU A 203 -2.11 -23.13 11.31
C GLU A 203 -1.66 -23.80 10.01
N GLU A 204 -2.49 -24.69 9.43
CA GLU A 204 -2.22 -25.33 8.14
C GLU A 204 -2.24 -24.32 7.00
N ARG A 205 -3.20 -23.38 7.02
CA ARG A 205 -3.24 -22.26 6.06
C ARG A 205 -1.99 -21.39 6.18
N LEU A 206 -1.59 -21.04 7.39
CA LEU A 206 -0.39 -20.26 7.65
C LEU A 206 0.86 -20.95 7.12
N ALA A 207 1.02 -22.27 7.35
CA ALA A 207 2.15 -23.05 6.86
C ALA A 207 2.23 -23.02 5.33
N GLN A 208 1.09 -23.11 4.65
CA GLN A 208 1.02 -23.02 3.19
C GLN A 208 1.38 -21.63 2.68
N TYR A 209 0.87 -20.56 3.30
CA TYR A 209 1.15 -19.19 2.86
C TYR A 209 2.52 -18.64 3.26
N GLN A 210 3.23 -19.29 4.20
CA GLN A 210 4.61 -18.92 4.51
C GLN A 210 5.49 -18.88 3.25
N LYS A 211 5.37 -19.89 2.38
CA LYS A 211 6.13 -19.94 1.14
C LYS A 211 5.81 -18.73 0.23
N TYR A 212 4.53 -18.37 0.12
CA TYR A 212 4.12 -17.19 -0.64
C TYR A 212 4.75 -15.92 -0.05
N ILE A 213 4.59 -15.68 1.24
CA ILE A 213 5.08 -14.48 1.93
C ILE A 213 6.60 -14.35 1.84
N PHE A 214 7.34 -15.48 1.94
CA PHE A 214 8.81 -15.46 1.93
C PHE A 214 9.42 -15.40 0.53
N LYS A 215 8.79 -16.02 -0.48
CA LYS A 215 9.43 -16.27 -1.78
C LYS A 215 8.58 -15.95 -3.00
N ASP A 216 7.31 -16.37 -3.01
CA ASP A 216 6.55 -16.45 -4.26
C ASP A 216 5.67 -15.21 -4.50
N GLY A 217 5.35 -14.45 -3.44
CA GLY A 217 4.66 -13.17 -3.51
C GLY A 217 5.51 -12.07 -4.14
N LEU A 218 4.90 -10.95 -4.46
CA LEU A 218 5.58 -9.81 -5.08
C LEU A 218 6.76 -9.36 -4.23
N PHE A 219 6.51 -9.10 -2.95
CA PHE A 219 7.56 -8.62 -2.05
C PHE A 219 8.58 -9.72 -1.72
N GLY A 220 8.19 -11.00 -1.72
CA GLY A 220 9.13 -12.11 -1.55
C GLY A 220 10.17 -12.18 -2.66
N ARG A 221 9.75 -11.92 -3.90
CA ARG A 221 10.62 -11.93 -5.08
C ARG A 221 11.51 -10.71 -5.17
N GLN A 222 11.00 -9.52 -4.82
CA GLN A 222 11.71 -8.25 -5.00
C GLN A 222 12.56 -7.85 -3.80
N PHE A 223 12.16 -8.25 -2.61
CA PHE A 223 12.78 -7.88 -1.34
C PHE A 223 13.05 -9.15 -0.51
N PRO A 224 14.12 -9.90 -0.83
CA PRO A 224 14.39 -11.18 -0.21
C PRO A 224 14.61 -11.05 1.31
N VAL A 225 14.12 -12.06 2.03
CA VAL A 225 14.20 -12.16 3.48
C VAL A 225 14.78 -13.51 3.89
N GLU A 226 15.30 -13.62 5.10
CA GLU A 226 15.78 -14.88 5.67
C GLU A 226 14.68 -15.94 5.70
N GLY A 227 15.03 -17.17 5.41
CA GLY A 227 14.12 -18.25 5.02
C GLY A 227 13.25 -18.87 6.11
N THR A 228 13.29 -18.39 7.37
CA THR A 228 12.50 -18.99 8.46
C THR A 228 11.88 -17.93 9.37
N ALA A 229 10.56 -18.05 9.57
CA ALA A 229 9.88 -17.30 10.61
C ALA A 229 10.28 -17.82 11.99
N VAL A 230 10.59 -16.92 12.91
CA VAL A 230 10.74 -17.29 14.32
C VAL A 230 9.35 -17.66 14.83
N LYS A 231 9.15 -18.90 15.32
CA LYS A 231 7.85 -19.46 15.74
C LYS A 231 7.00 -18.56 16.64
N LYS A 232 7.63 -17.64 17.38
CA LYS A 232 6.95 -16.73 18.31
C LYS A 232 6.46 -15.42 17.68
N ARG A 233 6.70 -15.21 16.38
CA ARG A 233 6.40 -13.94 15.69
C ARG A 233 5.59 -14.16 14.43
N VAL A 234 4.66 -15.07 14.52
CA VAL A 234 3.64 -15.34 13.52
C VAL A 234 2.28 -15.25 14.16
N HIS A 235 1.31 -14.77 13.41
CA HIS A 235 -0.08 -14.74 13.81
C HIS A 235 -0.96 -14.86 12.59
N ALA A 236 -2.09 -15.54 12.72
CA ALA A 236 -3.08 -15.67 11.69
C ALA A 236 -4.46 -15.73 12.32
N ASN A 237 -5.45 -15.08 11.69
CA ASN A 237 -6.82 -15.14 12.14
C ASN A 237 -7.78 -14.80 10.97
N GLN A 238 -9.07 -14.95 11.20
CA GLN A 238 -10.12 -14.53 10.31
C GLN A 238 -10.57 -13.11 10.66
N LEU A 239 -10.76 -12.28 9.63
CA LEU A 239 -11.48 -11.01 9.76
C LEU A 239 -12.97 -11.33 9.76
N VAL A 240 -13.59 -11.29 10.92
CA VAL A 240 -15.01 -11.64 11.09
C VAL A 240 -15.87 -10.39 11.04
N GLY A 241 -16.91 -10.42 10.20
CA GLY A 241 -17.90 -9.37 10.11
C GLY A 241 -17.57 -8.24 9.13
N ASP A 242 -18.38 -7.21 9.20
CA ASP A 242 -18.20 -6.00 8.40
C ASP A 242 -17.16 -5.05 9.01
N ILE A 243 -16.91 -3.93 8.34
CA ILE A 243 -15.97 -2.89 8.80
C ILE A 243 -16.33 -2.38 10.21
N ALA A 244 -17.63 -2.27 10.48
CA ALA A 244 -18.13 -1.78 11.75
C ALA A 244 -17.82 -2.76 12.88
N GLU A 245 -18.08 -4.04 12.64
CA GLU A 245 -17.85 -5.12 13.58
C GLU A 245 -16.35 -5.31 13.85
N VAL A 246 -15.52 -5.32 12.81
CA VAL A 246 -14.04 -5.36 12.96
C VAL A 246 -13.54 -4.16 13.76
N SER A 247 -14.09 -2.97 13.53
CA SER A 247 -13.72 -1.77 14.28
C SER A 247 -13.99 -1.89 15.79
N GLU A 248 -15.04 -2.58 16.19
CA GLU A 248 -15.40 -2.76 17.60
C GLU A 248 -14.71 -3.93 18.25
N THR A 249 -14.59 -5.05 17.54
CA THR A 249 -14.22 -6.34 18.12
C THR A 249 -12.76 -6.72 17.92
N PHE A 250 -12.04 -6.09 16.97
CA PHE A 250 -10.66 -6.46 16.69
C PHE A 250 -9.76 -6.31 17.92
N ASN A 251 -9.19 -7.43 18.36
CA ASN A 251 -8.33 -7.49 19.55
C ASN A 251 -7.10 -8.41 19.38
N ASP A 252 -6.75 -8.76 18.16
CA ASP A 252 -5.65 -9.71 17.87
C ASP A 252 -4.26 -9.10 18.03
N GLY A 253 -4.18 -7.81 18.31
CA GLY A 253 -2.93 -7.09 18.48
C GLY A 253 -2.34 -6.54 17.18
N LYS A 254 -1.05 -6.24 17.20
CA LYS A 254 -0.36 -5.63 16.06
C LYS A 254 -0.13 -6.63 14.93
N PHE A 255 -0.10 -6.13 13.70
CA PHE A 255 0.45 -6.87 12.56
C PHE A 255 1.98 -6.82 12.55
N TRP A 256 2.60 -7.89 12.06
CA TRP A 256 4.04 -7.95 11.83
C TRP A 256 4.40 -7.32 10.48
N ASN A 257 5.71 -7.23 10.22
CA ASN A 257 6.27 -6.49 9.09
C ASN A 257 6.05 -7.13 7.71
N SER A 258 5.50 -8.35 7.65
CA SER A 258 5.13 -9.02 6.41
C SER A 258 3.82 -9.77 6.59
N GLY A 259 3.06 -9.93 5.51
CA GLY A 259 1.86 -10.72 5.57
C GLY A 259 1.05 -10.74 4.29
N LEU A 260 -0.05 -11.48 4.37
CA LEU A 260 -1.05 -11.66 3.33
C LEU A 260 -2.44 -11.64 3.95
N MET A 261 -3.39 -10.96 3.32
CA MET A 261 -4.82 -11.12 3.55
C MET A 261 -5.47 -11.63 2.28
N THR A 262 -6.23 -12.70 2.38
CA THR A 262 -7.01 -13.28 1.28
C THR A 262 -8.22 -14.02 1.83
N ASN A 263 -9.35 -13.94 1.12
CA ASN A 263 -10.60 -14.62 1.48
C ASN A 263 -11.05 -14.42 2.94
N GLY A 264 -10.85 -13.20 3.48
CA GLY A 264 -11.22 -12.86 4.85
C GLY A 264 -10.28 -13.41 5.94
N TYR A 265 -9.18 -14.08 5.57
CA TYR A 265 -8.14 -14.49 6.51
C TYR A 265 -6.89 -13.64 6.34
N TYR A 266 -6.20 -13.36 7.44
CA TYR A 266 -4.89 -12.72 7.38
C TYR A 266 -3.82 -13.57 8.05
N TYR A 267 -2.61 -13.47 7.51
CA TYR A 267 -1.42 -14.18 7.94
C TYR A 267 -0.31 -13.16 8.08
N THR A 268 0.18 -12.94 9.30
CA THR A 268 1.20 -11.94 9.58
C THR A 268 2.43 -12.57 10.19
N ILE A 269 3.60 -12.24 9.67
CA ILE A 269 4.88 -12.88 9.99
C ILE A 269 5.93 -11.81 10.16
N GLU A 270 6.80 -11.95 11.18
CA GLU A 270 8.00 -11.14 11.24
C GLU A 270 9.09 -11.76 10.37
N THR A 271 9.62 -10.95 9.46
CA THR A 271 10.70 -11.33 8.55
C THR A 271 11.92 -10.44 8.77
N ASN A 272 13.11 -10.97 8.49
CA ASN A 272 14.36 -10.22 8.50
C ASN A 272 14.84 -10.03 7.05
N PRO A 273 15.20 -8.81 6.64
CA PRO A 273 15.72 -8.59 5.29
C PRO A 273 17.08 -9.27 5.10
N ILE A 274 17.35 -9.76 3.90
CA ILE A 274 18.70 -10.08 3.46
C ILE A 274 19.33 -8.74 3.04
N VAL A 275 20.20 -8.22 3.90
CA VAL A 275 20.72 -6.86 3.77
C VAL A 275 21.79 -6.78 2.67
N GLU A 276 21.64 -5.84 1.74
CA GLU A 276 22.63 -5.49 0.76
C GLU A 276 23.75 -4.61 1.36
N PRO A 277 24.95 -4.57 0.74
CA PRO A 277 26.01 -3.70 1.19
C PRO A 277 25.56 -2.22 1.24
N PRO A 278 25.83 -1.50 2.34
CA PRO A 278 25.36 -0.13 2.49
C PRO A 278 26.06 0.83 1.51
N ILE A 279 25.27 1.75 0.95
CA ILE A 279 25.80 2.90 0.25
C ILE A 279 26.12 3.99 1.28
N THR A 280 27.40 4.37 1.38
CA THR A 280 27.85 5.43 2.28
C THR A 280 27.65 6.81 1.67
N MET A 281 27.59 7.85 2.52
CA MET A 281 27.49 9.25 2.07
C MET A 281 28.63 9.61 1.09
N GLY A 282 29.85 9.11 1.31
CA GLY A 282 30.99 9.36 0.41
C GLY A 282 30.80 8.86 -1.02
N LYS A 283 29.84 7.96 -1.28
CA LYS A 283 29.47 7.53 -2.64
C LYS A 283 28.43 8.43 -3.31
N ILE A 284 27.80 9.33 -2.55
CA ILE A 284 26.71 10.19 -3.02
C ILE A 284 27.13 11.64 -3.09
N VAL A 285 28.05 12.05 -2.21
CA VAL A 285 28.57 13.42 -2.18
C VAL A 285 29.29 13.70 -3.48
N VAL A 286 28.78 14.69 -4.17
CA VAL A 286 29.38 15.20 -5.40
C VAL A 286 30.68 15.97 -5.01
N PRO A 287 31.81 15.77 -5.69
CA PRO A 287 33.00 16.58 -5.44
C PRO A 287 32.69 18.07 -5.56
N GLU A 288 33.27 18.87 -4.68
CA GLU A 288 33.05 20.33 -4.62
C GLU A 288 33.27 21.01 -5.99
N GLU A 289 34.25 20.53 -6.72
CA GLU A 289 34.61 21.00 -8.07
C GLU A 289 33.47 20.86 -9.11
N THR A 290 32.47 20.03 -8.83
CA THR A 290 31.35 19.77 -9.74
C THR A 290 30.06 20.47 -9.28
N VAL A 291 30.08 21.16 -8.16
CA VAL A 291 28.93 21.89 -7.63
C VAL A 291 28.93 23.33 -8.17
N ASP A 292 27.85 23.76 -8.78
CA ASP A 292 27.67 25.13 -9.25
C ASP A 292 27.77 26.12 -8.08
N ALA A 293 28.59 27.19 -8.22
CA ALA A 293 28.83 28.19 -7.19
C ALA A 293 27.57 28.84 -6.59
N LYS A 294 26.45 28.82 -7.31
CA LYS A 294 25.14 29.32 -6.80
C LYS A 294 24.57 28.49 -5.63
N TYR A 295 25.12 27.30 -5.34
CA TYR A 295 24.70 26.44 -4.25
C TYR A 295 25.58 26.54 -2.98
N TYR A 296 26.51 27.48 -2.95
CA TYR A 296 27.33 27.82 -1.78
C TYR A 296 26.79 29.01 -1.01
#